data_7330f3bf48e958704bed137d7403f1b5
#
_entry.id   7330f3bf48e958704bed137d7403f1b5
#
_cell.length_a   1.000
_cell.length_b   1.000
_cell.length_c   1.000
_cell.angle_alpha   90.00
_cell.angle_beta   90.00
_cell.angle_gamma   90.00
#
_symmetry.space_group_name_H-M   'P 1'
#
loop_
_entity.id
_entity.type
_entity.pdbx_description
1 polymer ?
#
loop_
_entity_poly.entity_id
_entity_poly.type
_entity_poly.pdbx_seq_one_letter_code
_entity_poly.pdbx_strand_id
1 'polypeptide(L)'
;MFNWLEKVLNSAEKKGEKIYLLDHIPLYTSQHTYDCAIRLKVLLERYQHIISGYFSGHTHMDELTLVEEYHNDKKYSVINYICPSLTTYSDFWPSYRVYNADLKTKFVKDYTQWRLNLDETNKNDKPLWYISYKASQFYNVSDMNDYDIISKANIDYKYVKKTYADTPDNELMYNDQRVINRVKCEFNSNNYKELLECKNVDKGGEYYLHYVLNMLFKKWPKNE
;
A
#
# COMPACT_ATOMS: atom_id res chain seq x y z
N MET A 1 9.84 -3.41 -21.30
CA MET A 1 9.90 -2.77 -19.96
C MET A 1 10.98 -3.40 -19.08
N PHE A 2 10.94 -4.69 -18.70
CA PHE A 2 11.90 -5.31 -17.76
C PHE A 2 13.37 -5.23 -18.21
N ASN A 3 13.67 -5.50 -19.46
CA ASN A 3 15.05 -5.36 -19.99
C ASN A 3 15.59 -3.91 -19.87
N TRP A 4 14.71 -2.92 -19.96
CA TRP A 4 15.09 -1.53 -19.73
C TRP A 4 15.34 -1.29 -18.25
N LEU A 5 14.44 -1.74 -17.36
CA LEU A 5 14.59 -1.58 -15.92
C LEU A 5 15.87 -2.22 -15.41
N GLU A 6 16.15 -3.46 -15.84
CA GLU A 6 17.39 -4.18 -15.49
C GLU A 6 18.66 -3.43 -15.94
N LYS A 7 18.65 -2.87 -17.16
CA LYS A 7 19.77 -2.05 -17.64
C LYS A 7 19.97 -0.80 -16.80
N VAL A 8 18.89 -0.13 -16.39
CA VAL A 8 18.95 1.06 -15.52
C VAL A 8 19.51 0.69 -14.14
N LEU A 9 18.97 -0.37 -13.51
CA LEU A 9 19.42 -0.84 -12.21
C LEU A 9 20.89 -1.27 -12.24
N ASN A 10 21.32 -2.01 -13.25
CA ASN A 10 22.72 -2.42 -13.43
C ASN A 10 23.66 -1.20 -13.63
N SER A 11 23.21 -0.19 -14.38
CA SER A 11 23.98 1.04 -14.55
C SER A 11 24.12 1.80 -13.23
N ALA A 12 23.04 1.93 -12.48
CA ALA A 12 23.03 2.60 -11.17
C ALA A 12 23.92 1.88 -10.16
N GLU A 13 23.84 0.55 -10.11
CA GLU A 13 24.70 -0.28 -9.23
C GLU A 13 26.18 -0.03 -9.51
N LYS A 14 26.60 -0.03 -10.81
CA LYS A 14 27.99 0.23 -11.21
C LYS A 14 28.49 1.63 -10.84
N LYS A 15 27.57 2.60 -10.77
CA LYS A 15 27.89 3.98 -10.41
C LYS A 15 27.75 4.27 -8.91
N GLY A 16 27.29 3.30 -8.12
CA GLY A 16 27.02 3.49 -6.69
C GLY A 16 25.80 4.40 -6.43
N GLU A 17 24.91 4.54 -7.41
CA GLU A 17 23.68 5.34 -7.29
C GLU A 17 22.62 4.58 -6.51
N LYS A 18 21.74 5.32 -5.82
CA LYS A 18 20.53 4.79 -5.17
C LYS A 18 19.31 5.11 -6.01
N ILE A 19 18.32 4.22 -5.99
CA ILE A 19 17.12 4.29 -6.83
C ILE A 19 15.87 4.43 -5.98
N TYR A 20 14.99 5.33 -6.36
CA TYR A 20 13.58 5.32 -5.99
C TYR A 20 12.79 4.77 -7.18
N LEU A 21 12.11 3.65 -6.94
CA LEU A 21 11.25 3.04 -7.95
C LEU A 21 9.83 3.59 -7.79
N LEU A 22 9.30 4.18 -8.86
CA LEU A 22 7.93 4.70 -8.91
C LEU A 22 7.12 3.84 -9.88
N ASP A 23 6.05 3.27 -9.39
CA ASP A 23 5.10 2.48 -10.16
C ASP A 23 3.68 2.96 -9.86
N HIS A 24 2.71 2.64 -10.71
CA HIS A 24 1.33 2.99 -10.42
C HIS A 24 0.60 1.87 -9.69
N ILE A 25 0.76 0.63 -10.14
CA ILE A 25 -0.05 -0.51 -9.72
C ILE A 25 0.75 -1.39 -8.75
N PRO A 26 0.25 -1.65 -7.51
CA PRO A 26 0.90 -2.56 -6.57
C PRO A 26 0.98 -3.99 -7.10
N LEU A 27 2.05 -4.71 -6.72
CA LEU A 27 2.33 -6.07 -7.20
C LEU A 27 1.22 -7.09 -6.97
N TYR A 28 0.49 -6.97 -5.86
CA TYR A 28 -0.54 -7.95 -5.48
C TYR A 28 -1.85 -7.82 -6.26
N THR A 29 -2.03 -6.77 -7.05
CA THR A 29 -3.30 -6.51 -7.75
C THR A 29 -3.48 -7.40 -9.00
N SER A 30 -4.73 -7.58 -9.41
CA SER A 30 -5.08 -8.34 -10.62
C SER A 30 -4.61 -7.73 -11.93
N GLN A 31 -4.19 -6.46 -11.91
CA GLN A 31 -3.67 -5.76 -13.08
C GLN A 31 -2.22 -6.18 -13.43
N HIS A 32 -1.49 -6.75 -12.48
CA HIS A 32 -0.23 -7.43 -12.77
C HIS A 32 -0.49 -8.89 -13.14
N THR A 33 0.01 -9.31 -14.31
CA THR A 33 0.07 -10.74 -14.59
C THR A 33 1.08 -11.39 -13.64
N TYR A 34 0.87 -12.66 -13.32
CA TYR A 34 1.76 -13.41 -12.45
C TYR A 34 3.23 -13.33 -12.89
N ASP A 35 3.49 -13.52 -14.19
CA ASP A 35 4.86 -13.45 -14.74
C ASP A 35 5.50 -12.07 -14.57
N CYS A 36 4.72 -11.00 -14.74
CA CYS A 36 5.20 -9.64 -14.51
C CYS A 36 5.55 -9.40 -13.04
N ALA A 37 4.71 -9.84 -12.12
CA ALA A 37 4.96 -9.72 -10.68
C ALA A 37 6.22 -10.47 -10.26
N ILE A 38 6.40 -11.73 -10.72
CA ILE A 38 7.59 -12.53 -10.43
C ILE A 38 8.86 -11.89 -10.98
N ARG A 39 8.83 -11.41 -12.23
CA ARG A 39 9.99 -10.72 -12.83
C ARG A 39 10.38 -9.48 -12.03
N LEU A 40 9.40 -8.70 -11.56
CA LEU A 40 9.68 -7.54 -10.75
C LEU A 40 10.24 -7.96 -9.37
N LYS A 41 9.67 -8.97 -8.70
CA LYS A 41 10.21 -9.53 -7.44
C LYS A 41 11.69 -9.89 -7.58
N VAL A 42 12.08 -10.62 -8.63
CA VAL A 42 13.47 -11.03 -8.88
C VAL A 42 14.39 -9.81 -9.04
N LEU A 43 13.94 -8.76 -9.73
CA LEU A 43 14.72 -7.53 -9.86
C LEU A 43 14.82 -6.78 -8.52
N LEU A 44 13.72 -6.69 -7.78
CA LEU A 44 13.71 -6.06 -6.45
C LEU A 44 14.66 -6.76 -5.50
N GLU A 45 14.65 -8.09 -5.46
CA GLU A 45 15.57 -8.92 -4.67
C GLU A 45 17.03 -8.69 -5.09
N ARG A 46 17.33 -8.79 -6.40
CA ARG A 46 18.70 -8.65 -6.92
C ARG A 46 19.31 -7.27 -6.65
N TYR A 47 18.51 -6.22 -6.70
CA TYR A 47 18.95 -4.84 -6.58
C TYR A 47 18.50 -4.15 -5.27
N GLN A 48 18.03 -4.91 -4.27
CA GLN A 48 17.51 -4.39 -3.00
C GLN A 48 18.49 -3.43 -2.30
N HIS A 49 19.78 -3.67 -2.43
CA HIS A 49 20.83 -2.87 -1.80
C HIS A 49 21.00 -1.46 -2.41
N ILE A 50 20.44 -1.20 -3.61
CA ILE A 50 20.40 0.13 -4.22
C ILE A 50 18.99 0.72 -4.31
N ILE A 51 17.94 -0.08 -4.16
CA ILE A 51 16.55 0.40 -4.18
C ILE A 51 16.21 0.97 -2.81
N SER A 52 16.26 2.28 -2.69
CA SER A 52 16.04 3.01 -1.44
C SER A 52 14.57 3.27 -1.10
N GLY A 53 13.66 2.98 -2.01
CA GLY A 53 12.21 3.04 -1.82
C GLY A 53 11.47 2.58 -3.07
N TYR A 54 10.37 1.84 -2.87
CA TYR A 54 9.44 1.46 -3.91
C TYR A 54 8.05 2.02 -3.58
N PHE A 55 7.48 2.81 -4.47
CA PHE A 55 6.28 3.59 -4.24
C PHE A 55 5.25 3.30 -5.30
N SER A 56 4.01 3.06 -4.88
CA SER A 56 2.88 2.87 -5.78
C SER A 56 1.60 3.56 -5.27
N GLY A 57 0.54 3.47 -6.03
CA GLY A 57 -0.77 4.06 -5.75
C GLY A 57 -1.91 3.16 -6.17
N HIS A 58 -2.78 3.62 -7.05
CA HIS A 58 -3.87 2.88 -7.70
C HIS A 58 -5.06 2.49 -6.81
N THR A 59 -4.81 1.92 -5.64
CA THR A 59 -5.86 1.44 -4.73
C THR A 59 -6.62 2.57 -4.04
N HIS A 60 -6.04 3.76 -4.02
CA HIS A 60 -6.49 4.93 -3.25
C HIS A 60 -6.46 4.73 -1.74
N MET A 61 -6.00 3.58 -1.27
CA MET A 61 -5.91 3.22 0.14
C MET A 61 -4.50 3.48 0.69
N ASP A 62 -4.43 3.60 2.02
CA ASP A 62 -3.16 3.73 2.75
C ASP A 62 -2.65 2.34 3.10
N GLU A 63 -1.78 1.81 2.26
CA GLU A 63 -1.29 0.44 2.38
C GLU A 63 0.23 0.39 2.42
N LEU A 64 0.73 -0.75 2.84
CA LEU A 64 2.13 -1.11 2.82
C LEU A 64 2.20 -2.62 2.60
N THR A 65 3.04 -3.04 1.67
CA THR A 65 3.34 -4.46 1.47
C THR A 65 4.83 -4.71 1.56
N LEU A 66 5.21 -5.82 2.17
CA LEU A 66 6.59 -6.29 2.23
C LEU A 66 6.83 -7.23 1.06
N VAL A 67 7.75 -6.88 0.19
CA VAL A 67 8.09 -7.73 -0.96
C VAL A 67 9.05 -8.81 -0.47
N GLU A 68 8.58 -10.06 -0.45
CA GLU A 68 9.40 -11.21 -0.13
C GLU A 68 10.44 -11.49 -1.21
N GLU A 69 11.60 -12.00 -0.82
CA GLU A 69 12.59 -12.49 -1.75
C GLU A 69 12.07 -13.71 -2.52
N TYR A 70 12.36 -13.80 -3.81
CA TYR A 70 11.92 -14.91 -4.64
C TYR A 70 12.59 -16.24 -4.27
N HIS A 71 13.87 -16.15 -3.87
CA HIS A 71 14.69 -17.31 -3.51
C HIS A 71 14.67 -17.65 -2.01
N ASN A 72 13.99 -16.84 -1.20
CA ASN A 72 13.95 -17.01 0.25
C ASN A 72 12.65 -16.48 0.86
N ASP A 73 11.65 -17.34 0.94
CA ASP A 73 10.28 -17.03 1.38
C ASP A 73 10.14 -16.41 2.78
N LYS A 74 11.22 -16.29 3.55
CA LYS A 74 11.20 -15.73 4.91
C LYS A 74 11.94 -14.41 5.02
N LYS A 75 12.43 -13.88 3.92
CA LYS A 75 13.11 -12.60 3.86
C LYS A 75 12.37 -11.62 2.98
N TYR A 76 12.52 -10.34 3.32
CA TYR A 76 11.94 -9.24 2.57
C TYR A 76 13.04 -8.43 1.90
N SER A 77 12.81 -8.06 0.64
CA SER A 77 13.77 -7.29 -0.15
C SER A 77 13.53 -5.79 -0.03
N VAL A 78 12.29 -5.38 -0.18
CA VAL A 78 11.89 -3.96 -0.12
C VAL A 78 10.48 -3.81 0.43
N ILE A 79 10.17 -2.60 0.93
CA ILE A 79 8.80 -2.17 1.20
C ILE A 79 8.23 -1.52 -0.05
N ASN A 80 7.01 -1.93 -0.43
CA ASN A 80 6.17 -1.18 -1.33
C ASN A 80 5.26 -0.24 -0.51
N TYR A 81 5.52 1.06 -0.62
CA TYR A 81 4.73 2.11 0.00
C TYR A 81 3.59 2.50 -0.93
N ILE A 82 2.37 2.07 -0.63
CA ILE A 82 1.18 2.38 -1.42
C ILE A 82 0.52 3.60 -0.80
N CYS A 83 0.55 4.71 -1.53
CA CYS A 83 0.07 5.98 -1.03
C CYS A 83 -1.43 6.15 -1.31
N PRO A 84 -2.22 6.61 -0.32
CA PRO A 84 -3.61 6.98 -0.57
C PRO A 84 -3.71 8.20 -1.51
N SER A 85 -4.89 8.41 -2.06
CA SER A 85 -5.12 9.40 -3.11
C SER A 85 -5.44 10.81 -2.57
N LEU A 86 -5.12 11.83 -3.38
CA LEU A 86 -5.63 13.20 -3.19
C LEU A 86 -7.06 13.34 -3.72
N THR A 87 -7.56 12.40 -4.54
CA THR A 87 -8.95 12.42 -5.02
C THR A 87 -9.90 11.75 -4.04
N THR A 88 -11.15 12.19 -4.04
CA THR A 88 -12.25 11.59 -3.28
C THR A 88 -12.96 10.46 -4.02
N TYR A 89 -12.44 10.03 -5.18
CA TYR A 89 -13.12 9.10 -6.11
C TYR A 89 -13.59 7.78 -5.46
N SER A 90 -12.81 7.23 -4.54
CA SER A 90 -13.16 5.98 -3.83
C SER A 90 -13.82 6.20 -2.47
N ASP A 91 -14.40 7.38 -2.24
CA ASP A 91 -15.01 7.79 -0.97
C ASP A 91 -14.04 7.82 0.21
N PHE A 92 -12.75 8.05 -0.08
CA PHE A 92 -11.73 8.27 0.93
C PHE A 92 -11.41 9.76 1.07
N TRP A 93 -11.01 10.14 2.27
CA TRP A 93 -10.56 11.51 2.48
C TRP A 93 -9.24 11.77 1.75
N PRO A 94 -9.12 12.94 1.09
CA PRO A 94 -7.88 13.33 0.43
C PRO A 94 -6.66 13.20 1.35
N SER A 95 -5.61 12.62 0.84
CA SER A 95 -4.43 12.30 1.64
C SER A 95 -3.15 12.48 0.85
N TYR A 96 -2.07 12.88 1.53
CA TYR A 96 -0.72 12.87 0.97
C TYR A 96 0.28 12.43 2.03
N ARG A 97 1.46 12.03 1.59
CA ARG A 97 2.50 11.48 2.46
C ARG A 97 3.81 12.22 2.26
N VAL A 98 4.48 12.53 3.36
CA VAL A 98 5.82 13.13 3.36
C VAL A 98 6.80 12.10 3.88
N TYR A 99 7.77 11.72 3.05
CA TYR A 99 8.80 10.74 3.40
C TYR A 99 10.06 11.43 3.90
N ASN A 100 10.64 10.87 4.95
CA ASN A 100 11.94 11.24 5.47
C ASN A 100 12.95 10.18 5.07
N ALA A 101 13.92 10.54 4.25
CA ALA A 101 15.01 9.65 3.84
C ALA A 101 16.29 9.92 4.64
N ASP A 102 17.05 8.88 4.93
CA ASP A 102 18.38 9.03 5.49
C ASP A 102 19.32 9.71 4.47
N LEU A 103 20.06 10.72 4.91
CA LEU A 103 20.90 11.52 4.02
C LEU A 103 22.07 10.75 3.41
N LYS A 104 22.55 9.68 4.07
CA LYS A 104 23.68 8.86 3.59
C LYS A 104 23.20 7.70 2.75
N THR A 105 22.30 6.89 3.30
CA THR A 105 21.82 5.68 2.66
C THR A 105 20.74 5.93 1.62
N LYS A 106 20.04 7.07 1.71
CA LYS A 106 18.87 7.44 0.89
C LYS A 106 17.63 6.56 1.13
N PHE A 107 17.70 5.56 2.02
CA PHE A 107 16.54 4.74 2.36
C PHE A 107 15.49 5.55 3.11
N VAL A 108 14.23 5.15 2.94
CA VAL A 108 13.11 5.73 3.68
C VAL A 108 13.26 5.35 5.16
N LYS A 109 13.46 6.35 6.02
CA LYS A 109 13.61 6.18 7.45
C LYS A 109 12.28 6.26 8.20
N ASP A 110 11.41 7.15 7.75
CA ASP A 110 10.09 7.39 8.34
C ASP A 110 9.18 8.08 7.33
N TYR A 111 7.89 8.14 7.60
CA TYR A 111 6.98 9.02 6.87
C TYR A 111 5.86 9.56 7.77
N THR A 112 5.34 10.71 7.36
CA THR A 112 4.17 11.35 7.99
C THR A 112 3.00 11.31 7.02
N GLN A 113 1.89 10.71 7.46
CA GLN A 113 0.65 10.67 6.70
C GLN A 113 -0.22 11.86 7.06
N TRP A 114 -0.56 12.67 6.06
CA TRP A 114 -1.48 13.80 6.15
C TRP A 114 -2.81 13.46 5.52
N ARG A 115 -3.90 13.96 6.11
CA ARG A 115 -5.26 13.82 5.61
C ARG A 115 -6.04 15.11 5.72
N LEU A 116 -6.96 15.30 4.79
CA LEU A 116 -7.92 16.40 4.82
C LEU A 116 -9.20 15.89 5.51
N ASN A 117 -9.61 16.52 6.60
CA ASN A 117 -10.95 16.29 7.13
C ASN A 117 -11.96 16.95 6.19
N LEU A 118 -12.50 16.16 5.26
CA LEU A 118 -13.35 16.68 4.18
C LEU A 118 -14.66 17.24 4.72
N ASP A 119 -15.25 16.62 5.74
CA ASP A 119 -16.52 17.03 6.33
C ASP A 119 -16.38 18.41 6.99
N GLU A 120 -15.36 18.59 7.83
CA GLU A 120 -15.11 19.90 8.46
C GLU A 120 -14.61 20.93 7.46
N THR A 121 -13.89 20.52 6.42
CA THR A 121 -13.48 21.40 5.32
C THR A 121 -14.69 21.96 4.59
N ASN A 122 -15.65 21.10 4.21
CA ASN A 122 -16.86 21.51 3.50
C ASN A 122 -17.78 22.36 4.38
N LYS A 123 -17.88 22.01 5.67
CA LYS A 123 -18.72 22.76 6.63
C LYS A 123 -18.20 24.18 6.88
N ASN A 124 -16.89 24.36 6.88
CA ASN A 124 -16.27 25.64 7.24
C ASN A 124 -15.70 26.40 6.04
N ASP A 125 -15.85 25.85 4.82
CA ASP A 125 -15.25 26.40 3.57
C ASP A 125 -13.75 26.71 3.73
N LYS A 126 -13.03 25.88 4.47
CA LYS A 126 -11.62 26.05 4.77
C LYS A 126 -10.91 24.70 4.85
N PRO A 127 -9.83 24.46 4.08
CA PRO A 127 -9.08 23.21 4.11
C PRO A 127 -8.54 22.90 5.52
N LEU A 128 -8.90 21.76 6.09
CA LEU A 128 -8.43 21.29 7.38
C LEU A 128 -7.55 20.03 7.22
N TRP A 129 -6.27 20.27 7.00
CA TRP A 129 -5.26 19.21 6.95
C TRP A 129 -4.77 18.87 8.36
N TYR A 130 -4.60 17.58 8.65
CA TYR A 130 -4.06 17.10 9.90
C TYR A 130 -3.09 15.94 9.69
N ILE A 131 -2.20 15.72 10.67
CA ILE A 131 -1.34 14.54 10.72
C ILE A 131 -2.17 13.38 11.25
N SER A 132 -2.43 12.38 10.39
CA SER A 132 -3.12 11.16 10.82
C SER A 132 -2.19 10.30 11.69
N TYR A 133 -0.96 10.06 11.22
CA TYR A 133 0.05 9.34 12.00
C TYR A 133 1.47 9.56 11.43
N LYS A 134 2.46 9.14 12.24
CA LYS A 134 3.84 8.91 11.78
C LYS A 134 4.11 7.41 11.74
N ALA A 135 4.77 6.93 10.69
CA ALA A 135 4.99 5.51 10.48
C ALA A 135 5.80 4.86 11.61
N SER A 136 6.88 5.49 12.04
CA SER A 136 7.71 4.99 13.14
C SER A 136 6.91 4.76 14.42
N GLN A 137 5.96 5.65 14.75
CA GLN A 137 5.08 5.49 15.90
C GLN A 137 4.00 4.43 15.69
N PHE A 138 3.44 4.36 14.47
CA PHE A 138 2.37 3.43 14.13
C PHE A 138 2.86 1.98 14.15
N TYR A 139 4.02 1.71 13.55
CA TYR A 139 4.64 0.39 13.47
C TYR A 139 5.55 0.08 14.66
N ASN A 140 5.78 1.04 15.56
CA ASN A 140 6.71 0.92 16.69
C ASN A 140 8.12 0.53 16.25
N VAL A 141 8.66 1.24 15.26
CA VAL A 141 10.00 1.05 14.70
C VAL A 141 10.80 2.34 14.79
N SER A 142 12.11 2.23 14.89
CA SER A 142 13.03 3.38 14.79
C SER A 142 13.38 3.73 13.35
N ASP A 143 13.21 2.77 12.44
CA ASP A 143 13.51 2.88 11.02
C ASP A 143 12.58 1.98 10.21
N MET A 144 12.07 2.48 9.07
CA MET A 144 11.18 1.72 8.20
C MET A 144 11.88 0.56 7.47
N ASN A 145 13.19 0.40 7.63
CA ASN A 145 13.92 -0.77 7.13
C ASN A 145 13.94 -1.95 8.12
N ASP A 146 13.28 -1.81 9.28
CA ASP A 146 13.08 -2.93 10.21
C ASP A 146 11.93 -3.83 9.75
N TYR A 147 12.19 -4.57 8.67
CA TYR A 147 11.20 -5.44 8.03
C TYR A 147 10.67 -6.53 8.97
N ASP A 148 11.51 -7.03 9.89
CA ASP A 148 11.11 -8.07 10.83
C ASP A 148 10.05 -7.59 11.84
N ILE A 149 10.12 -6.35 12.28
CA ILE A 149 9.09 -5.75 13.14
C ILE A 149 7.86 -5.41 12.32
N ILE A 150 8.04 -4.77 11.16
CA ILE A 150 6.93 -4.36 10.30
C ILE A 150 6.13 -5.56 9.82
N SER A 151 6.78 -6.69 9.48
CA SER A 151 6.09 -7.93 9.06
C SER A 151 5.17 -8.52 10.13
N LYS A 152 5.41 -8.17 11.39
CA LYS A 152 4.60 -8.60 12.55
C LYS A 152 3.56 -7.57 12.96
N ALA A 153 3.33 -6.53 12.14
CA ALA A 153 2.33 -5.51 12.44
C ALA A 153 0.95 -6.13 12.72
N ASN A 154 0.32 -5.68 13.81
CA ASN A 154 -1.01 -6.15 14.15
C ASN A 154 -2.05 -5.52 13.23
N ILE A 155 -2.67 -6.32 12.38
CA ILE A 155 -3.75 -5.88 11.49
C ILE A 155 -5.07 -5.93 12.27
N ASP A 156 -5.34 -4.89 12.99
CA ASP A 156 -6.55 -4.70 13.82
C ASP A 156 -7.41 -3.53 13.29
N TYR A 157 -8.38 -3.12 14.07
CA TYR A 157 -9.22 -1.96 13.81
C TYR A 157 -8.42 -0.70 13.43
N LYS A 158 -7.33 -0.40 14.16
CA LYS A 158 -6.52 0.80 13.90
C LYS A 158 -5.83 0.71 12.54
N TYR A 159 -5.33 -0.47 12.19
CA TYR A 159 -4.70 -0.70 10.90
C TYR A 159 -5.72 -0.57 9.76
N VAL A 160 -6.89 -1.18 9.90
CA VAL A 160 -7.96 -1.10 8.89
C VAL A 160 -8.46 0.33 8.75
N LYS A 161 -8.68 1.04 9.87
CA LYS A 161 -9.04 2.46 9.84
C LYS A 161 -8.02 3.30 9.07
N LYS A 162 -6.73 3.10 9.33
CA LYS A 162 -5.63 3.73 8.59
C LYS A 162 -5.73 3.44 7.09
N THR A 163 -5.94 2.18 6.73
CA THR A 163 -6.02 1.73 5.33
C THR A 163 -7.13 2.47 4.56
N TYR A 164 -8.28 2.66 5.17
CA TYR A 164 -9.44 3.36 4.59
C TYR A 164 -9.43 4.87 4.85
N ALA A 165 -8.28 5.45 5.09
CA ALA A 165 -8.06 6.89 5.20
C ALA A 165 -8.88 7.59 6.28
N ASP A 166 -9.20 6.91 7.40
CA ASP A 166 -9.97 7.42 8.55
C ASP A 166 -11.39 7.93 8.19
N THR A 167 -11.91 7.61 7.00
CA THR A 167 -13.18 8.16 6.50
C THR A 167 -14.35 7.65 7.36
N PRO A 168 -15.17 8.53 7.97
CA PRO A 168 -16.23 8.14 8.89
C PRO A 168 -17.27 7.18 8.31
N ASP A 169 -17.62 7.32 7.05
CA ASP A 169 -18.59 6.46 6.36
C ASP A 169 -18.17 4.98 6.30
N ASN A 170 -16.89 4.71 6.55
CA ASN A 170 -16.32 3.37 6.57
C ASN A 170 -16.22 2.78 7.99
N GLU A 171 -16.65 3.48 9.04
CA GLU A 171 -16.42 3.07 10.42
C GLU A 171 -17.02 1.70 10.77
N LEU A 172 -18.18 1.37 10.22
CA LEU A 172 -18.80 0.05 10.41
C LEU A 172 -17.97 -1.10 9.84
N MET A 173 -17.11 -0.82 8.87
CA MET A 173 -16.25 -1.83 8.23
C MET A 173 -14.98 -2.10 9.03
N TYR A 174 -14.52 -1.16 9.85
CA TYR A 174 -13.22 -1.27 10.52
C TYR A 174 -13.13 -2.42 11.53
N ASN A 175 -14.27 -2.83 12.10
CA ASN A 175 -14.39 -3.98 13.02
C ASN A 175 -14.90 -5.25 12.32
N ASP A 176 -15.22 -5.21 11.04
CA ASP A 176 -15.66 -6.41 10.32
C ASP A 176 -14.48 -7.37 10.12
N GLN A 177 -14.57 -8.56 10.69
CA GLN A 177 -13.52 -9.57 10.62
C GLN A 177 -13.15 -9.94 9.18
N ARG A 178 -14.08 -9.83 8.24
CA ARG A 178 -13.85 -10.10 6.82
C ARG A 178 -12.98 -9.03 6.19
N VAL A 179 -13.20 -7.76 6.57
CA VAL A 179 -12.37 -6.63 6.12
C VAL A 179 -10.98 -6.73 6.72
N ILE A 180 -10.88 -7.04 8.02
CA ILE A 180 -9.60 -7.28 8.69
C ILE A 180 -8.81 -8.40 7.99
N ASN A 181 -9.46 -9.54 7.71
CA ASN A 181 -8.82 -10.65 7.01
C ASN A 181 -8.40 -10.29 5.59
N ARG A 182 -9.20 -9.49 4.87
CA ARG A 182 -8.84 -8.97 3.55
C ARG A 182 -7.57 -8.11 3.62
N VAL A 183 -7.52 -7.15 4.54
CA VAL A 183 -6.36 -6.27 4.70
C VAL A 183 -5.11 -7.07 5.08
N LYS A 184 -5.26 -8.11 5.93
CA LYS A 184 -4.17 -9.06 6.23
C LYS A 184 -3.63 -9.75 4.98
N CYS A 185 -4.53 -10.23 4.11
CA CYS A 185 -4.12 -10.87 2.87
C CYS A 185 -3.40 -9.89 1.94
N GLU A 186 -3.90 -8.67 1.79
CA GLU A 186 -3.30 -7.63 0.98
C GLU A 186 -1.90 -7.23 1.49
N PHE A 187 -1.75 -7.10 2.80
CA PHE A 187 -0.46 -6.83 3.43
C PHE A 187 0.61 -7.91 3.17
N ASN A 188 0.20 -9.19 3.16
CA ASN A 188 1.10 -10.34 3.06
C ASN A 188 1.24 -10.89 1.63
N SER A 189 0.57 -10.33 0.63
CA SER A 189 0.62 -10.85 -0.74
C SER A 189 1.55 -10.04 -1.63
N ASN A 190 2.30 -10.72 -2.45
CA ASN A 190 3.26 -10.14 -3.39
C ASN A 190 2.88 -10.34 -4.87
N ASN A 191 1.77 -11.02 -5.12
CA ASN A 191 1.16 -11.17 -6.43
C ASN A 191 -0.31 -11.58 -6.26
N TYR A 192 -1.07 -11.48 -7.36
CA TYR A 192 -2.50 -11.76 -7.33
C TYR A 192 -2.87 -13.19 -6.97
N LYS A 193 -2.02 -14.17 -7.33
CA LYS A 193 -2.25 -15.57 -6.98
C LYS A 193 -2.17 -15.80 -5.47
N GLU A 194 -1.13 -15.28 -4.81
CA GLU A 194 -1.00 -15.33 -3.35
C GLU A 194 -2.19 -14.66 -2.65
N LEU A 195 -2.64 -13.51 -3.19
CA LEU A 195 -3.82 -12.82 -2.67
C LEU A 195 -5.07 -13.69 -2.77
N LEU A 196 -5.30 -14.35 -3.89
CA LEU A 196 -6.44 -15.27 -4.08
C LEU A 196 -6.36 -16.46 -3.12
N GLU A 197 -5.20 -17.08 -2.99
CA GLU A 197 -4.98 -18.21 -2.08
C GLU A 197 -5.23 -17.82 -0.62
N CYS A 198 -4.73 -16.65 -0.19
CA CYS A 198 -4.97 -16.12 1.15
C CYS A 198 -6.46 -15.83 1.41
N LYS A 199 -7.15 -15.28 0.44
CA LYS A 199 -8.60 -14.97 0.57
C LYS A 199 -9.50 -16.18 0.50
N ASN A 200 -8.97 -17.38 0.27
CA ASN A 200 -9.76 -18.62 0.11
C ASN A 200 -10.88 -18.49 -0.94
N VAL A 201 -10.54 -17.98 -2.10
CA VAL A 201 -11.50 -17.50 -3.12
C VAL A 201 -12.28 -18.60 -3.81
N ASP A 202 -12.09 -19.87 -3.50
CA ASP A 202 -13.04 -20.92 -3.90
C ASP A 202 -14.46 -20.71 -3.33
N LYS A 203 -14.64 -19.76 -2.41
CA LYS A 203 -15.93 -19.39 -1.82
C LYS A 203 -16.29 -17.89 -1.94
N GLY A 204 -15.52 -17.06 -2.60
CA GLY A 204 -15.62 -15.60 -2.45
C GLY A 204 -15.50 -14.73 -3.70
N GLY A 205 -15.57 -15.28 -4.91
CA GLY A 205 -15.75 -14.49 -6.13
C GLY A 205 -17.01 -13.58 -6.08
N GLU A 206 -18.01 -14.00 -5.31
CA GLU A 206 -19.20 -13.18 -5.00
C GLU A 206 -18.88 -11.94 -4.15
N TYR A 207 -17.84 -11.96 -3.31
CA TYR A 207 -17.59 -10.89 -2.33
C TYR A 207 -16.97 -9.64 -2.95
N TYR A 208 -16.01 -9.80 -3.85
CA TYR A 208 -15.44 -8.65 -4.56
C TYR A 208 -16.47 -8.02 -5.48
N LEU A 209 -17.26 -8.84 -6.17
CA LEU A 209 -18.37 -8.39 -7.00
C LEU A 209 -19.44 -7.67 -6.15
N HIS A 210 -19.76 -8.20 -4.96
CA HIS A 210 -20.76 -7.61 -4.06
C HIS A 210 -20.28 -6.28 -3.44
N TYR A 211 -19.00 -6.15 -3.12
CA TYR A 211 -18.41 -4.91 -2.62
C TYR A 211 -18.36 -3.84 -3.72
N VAL A 212 -17.88 -4.20 -4.90
CA VAL A 212 -17.87 -3.30 -6.07
C VAL A 212 -19.30 -2.93 -6.50
N LEU A 213 -20.21 -3.88 -6.49
CA LEU A 213 -21.63 -3.63 -6.79
C LEU A 213 -22.28 -2.76 -5.70
N ASN A 214 -22.00 -2.98 -4.43
CA ASN A 214 -22.51 -2.10 -3.35
C ASN A 214 -21.93 -0.69 -3.43
N MET A 215 -20.66 -0.51 -3.79
CA MET A 215 -20.10 0.83 -4.05
C MET A 215 -20.74 1.49 -5.27
N LEU A 216 -20.96 0.72 -6.34
CA LEU A 216 -21.55 1.25 -7.57
C LEU A 216 -23.06 1.52 -7.43
N PHE A 217 -23.79 0.71 -6.66
CA PHE A 217 -25.26 0.79 -6.58
C PHE A 217 -25.80 1.53 -5.34
N LYS A 218 -25.01 1.71 -4.28
CA LYS A 218 -25.43 2.58 -3.15
C LYS A 218 -25.54 4.06 -3.51
N LYS A 219 -24.91 4.50 -4.61
CA LYS A 219 -24.88 5.89 -5.05
C LYS A 219 -25.88 6.24 -6.14
N TRP A 220 -26.67 5.28 -6.62
CA TRP A 220 -27.70 5.62 -7.58
C TRP A 220 -28.94 6.07 -6.81
N PRO A 221 -29.37 7.35 -6.92
CA PRO A 221 -30.65 7.76 -6.34
C PRO A 221 -31.73 6.91 -6.97
N LYS A 222 -32.50 6.21 -6.15
CA LYS A 222 -33.77 5.63 -6.60
C LYS A 222 -34.64 6.82 -6.99
N ASN A 223 -34.74 7.08 -8.28
CA ASN A 223 -35.76 7.99 -8.77
C ASN A 223 -37.11 7.35 -8.43
N GLU A 224 -37.80 7.94 -7.45
CA GLU A 224 -39.24 7.83 -7.32
C GLU A 224 -39.90 8.68 -8.38
#